data_c261ff3c76427f77564a8eee6c8bb7c1
#
_entry.id   c261ff3c76427f77564a8eee6c8bb7c1
#
_cell.length_a   1.000
_cell.length_b   1.000
_cell.length_c   1.000
_cell.angle_alpha   90.00
_cell.angle_beta   90.00
_cell.angle_gamma   90.00
#
_symmetry.space_group_name_H-M   'P 1'
#
loop_
_entity.id
_entity.type
_entity.pdbx_description
1 polymer ?
#
loop_
_entity_poly.entity_id
_entity_poly.type
_entity_poly.pdbx_seq_one_letter_code
_entity_poly.pdbx_strand_id
1 'polypeptide(L)'
;MTKRIKEANNIVLDRTEINSKILSSGQFSSDNIFIKKFISQNEEDEKEPIKYISLLKKENVQYSGMLNDSFLKEGYGLEIYSNGDKYFGQYYSDLRNDNGIYYSAPEKNEDNDNIKTECYMGQWKNNLKDKYGIYIWMEEPQYNNEYKNSNFDAYIGEFEDEKYIRGSYLTKLNNEFSIYHGNFNRQGKKSDDNAYFYSSKTNNIFHGEIKNDIMVSGYLGFFEENKDEVVKLLFCTFNKDGTVYDVIEEKDLKMSEDDILDEKKKIENFRKIILEFDYFGKIYSKFKKIKYKIDDLEDITYLLENEENIKGIDKILDKFNKKNIFYSIEENFFGREL
;
A
#
# COMPACT_ATOMS: atom_id res chain seq x y z
N MET A 1 29.89 -6.28 19.55
CA MET A 1 29.68 -6.31 21.01
C MET A 1 28.20 -6.48 21.25
N THR A 2 27.80 -7.71 21.49
CA THR A 2 26.41 -8.05 21.84
C THR A 2 26.16 -7.62 23.29
N LYS A 3 25.51 -6.46 23.47
CA LYS A 3 24.93 -6.13 24.78
C LYS A 3 23.80 -7.14 25.03
N ARG A 4 24.00 -8.08 25.93
CA ARG A 4 22.91 -8.84 26.52
C ARG A 4 21.96 -7.81 27.14
N ILE A 5 20.71 -7.83 26.73
CA ILE A 5 19.62 -7.19 27.46
C ILE A 5 19.66 -7.86 28.83
N LYS A 6 20.18 -7.15 29.85
CA LYS A 6 20.07 -7.58 31.23
C LYS A 6 18.56 -7.66 31.51
N GLU A 7 18.15 -8.73 32.20
CA GLU A 7 16.79 -8.86 32.72
C GLU A 7 16.40 -7.52 33.35
N ALA A 8 15.63 -6.72 32.63
CA ALA A 8 15.07 -5.49 33.18
C ALA A 8 14.25 -5.91 34.39
N ASN A 9 14.41 -5.22 35.50
CA ASN A 9 13.54 -5.38 36.66
C ASN A 9 12.13 -5.07 36.19
N ASN A 10 11.40 -6.11 35.81
CA ASN A 10 10.01 -6.01 35.42
C ASN A 10 9.21 -5.53 36.61
N ILE A 11 8.96 -4.25 36.72
CA ILE A 11 8.02 -3.71 37.68
C ILE A 11 6.65 -4.10 37.15
N VAL A 12 6.15 -5.24 37.62
CA VAL A 12 4.74 -5.60 37.43
C VAL A 12 3.95 -4.68 38.35
N LEU A 13 3.44 -3.57 37.83
CA LEU A 13 2.52 -2.72 38.55
C LEU A 13 1.23 -3.50 38.86
N ASP A 14 0.70 -3.33 40.04
CA ASP A 14 -0.61 -3.88 40.38
C ASP A 14 -1.67 -3.29 39.44
N ARG A 15 -2.60 -4.13 39.01
CA ARG A 15 -3.72 -3.79 38.14
C ARG A 15 -4.46 -2.52 38.58
N THR A 16 -4.60 -2.31 39.88
CA THR A 16 -5.25 -1.14 40.46
C THR A 16 -4.43 0.14 40.24
N GLU A 17 -3.11 0.04 40.35
CA GLU A 17 -2.19 1.17 40.13
C GLU A 17 -2.10 1.58 38.68
N ILE A 18 -2.07 0.61 37.75
CA ILE A 18 -2.11 0.83 36.31
C ILE A 18 -3.40 1.52 35.91
N ASN A 19 -4.55 0.99 36.38
CA ASN A 19 -5.85 1.58 36.08
C ASN A 19 -5.94 3.02 36.60
N SER A 20 -5.43 3.31 37.82
CA SER A 20 -5.45 4.67 38.36
C SER A 20 -4.61 5.65 37.52
N LYS A 21 -3.43 5.23 37.05
CA LYS A 21 -2.56 6.06 36.21
C LYS A 21 -3.16 6.33 34.82
N ILE A 22 -3.75 5.31 34.20
CA ILE A 22 -4.41 5.44 32.88
C ILE A 22 -5.67 6.32 33.01
N LEU A 23 -6.46 6.13 34.06
CA LEU A 23 -7.65 6.93 34.33
C LEU A 23 -7.32 8.38 34.66
N SER A 24 -6.22 8.63 35.35
CA SER A 24 -5.77 10.01 35.69
C SER A 24 -5.28 10.77 34.47
N SER A 25 -4.92 10.09 33.38
CA SER A 25 -4.58 10.75 32.09
C SER A 25 -5.78 11.38 31.39
N GLY A 26 -7.01 11.11 31.86
CA GLY A 26 -8.25 11.66 31.29
C GLY A 26 -8.66 11.08 29.94
N GLN A 27 -7.91 10.11 29.41
CA GLN A 27 -8.13 9.56 28.07
C GLN A 27 -9.08 8.35 28.05
N PHE A 28 -9.35 7.75 29.19
CA PHE A 28 -10.13 6.51 29.26
C PHE A 28 -11.20 6.60 30.36
N SER A 29 -12.43 6.18 30.05
CA SER A 29 -13.46 6.01 31.06
C SER A 29 -13.28 4.67 31.82
N SER A 30 -13.63 4.61 33.09
CA SER A 30 -13.36 3.50 34.01
C SER A 30 -13.98 2.16 33.61
N ASP A 31 -14.99 2.15 32.76
CA ASP A 31 -15.91 1.02 32.65
C ASP A 31 -15.50 -0.05 31.61
N ASN A 32 -14.52 0.24 30.75
CA ASN A 32 -14.18 -0.63 29.61
C ASN A 32 -12.68 -0.87 29.38
N ILE A 33 -11.83 -0.72 30.40
CA ILE A 33 -10.39 -0.95 30.27
C ILE A 33 -10.01 -2.32 30.84
N PHE A 34 -9.41 -3.14 30.00
CA PHE A 34 -8.81 -4.40 30.40
C PHE A 34 -7.34 -4.41 29.98
N ILE A 35 -6.42 -4.53 30.95
CA ILE A 35 -4.98 -4.64 30.70
C ILE A 35 -4.54 -6.05 31.07
N LYS A 36 -4.00 -6.78 30.10
CA LYS A 36 -3.47 -8.13 30.31
C LYS A 36 -2.07 -8.09 30.90
N LYS A 37 -1.22 -7.20 30.41
CA LYS A 37 0.18 -7.07 30.83
C LYS A 37 0.64 -5.63 30.63
N PHE A 38 1.37 -5.11 31.58
CA PHE A 38 2.05 -3.82 31.49
C PHE A 38 3.50 -4.02 31.87
N ILE A 39 4.42 -3.56 31.03
CA ILE A 39 5.86 -3.66 31.25
C ILE A 39 6.40 -2.23 31.16
N SER A 40 7.09 -1.79 32.22
CA SER A 40 7.89 -0.57 32.18
C SER A 40 9.35 -0.98 32.20
N GLN A 41 10.12 -0.59 31.22
CA GLN A 41 11.57 -0.76 31.18
C GLN A 41 12.22 0.55 31.60
N ASN A 42 12.99 0.52 32.69
CA ASN A 42 13.90 1.59 33.03
C ASN A 42 15.25 1.27 32.39
N GLU A 43 15.67 2.03 31.38
CA GLU A 43 17.06 2.01 30.95
C GLU A 43 17.88 2.90 31.88
N GLU A 44 19.04 2.40 32.35
CA GLU A 44 19.97 3.14 33.20
C GLU A 44 20.65 4.33 32.49
N ASP A 45 20.43 4.50 31.20
CA ASP A 45 20.97 5.60 30.38
C ASP A 45 19.86 6.61 30.02
N GLU A 46 19.77 7.69 30.74
CA GLU A 46 19.12 9.02 30.47
C GLU A 46 17.95 9.12 29.46
N LYS A 47 17.42 8.02 28.96
CA LYS A 47 16.25 7.99 28.07
C LYS A 47 15.00 7.67 28.89
N GLU A 48 13.92 8.34 28.53
CA GLU A 48 12.61 8.12 29.11
C GLU A 48 12.21 6.63 29.06
N PRO A 49 11.61 6.09 30.12
CA PRO A 49 11.25 4.68 30.18
C PRO A 49 10.22 4.34 29.11
N ILE A 50 10.54 3.35 28.27
CA ILE A 50 9.61 2.83 27.28
C ILE A 50 8.56 1.96 27.99
N LYS A 51 7.29 2.28 27.77
CA LYS A 51 6.15 1.55 28.32
C LYS A 51 5.51 0.70 27.23
N TYR A 52 5.35 -0.58 27.52
CA TYR A 52 4.66 -1.52 26.62
C TYR A 52 3.37 -1.97 27.28
N ILE A 53 2.31 -2.05 26.51
CA ILE A 53 1.05 -2.59 26.95
C ILE A 53 0.62 -3.76 26.07
N SER A 54 0.25 -4.86 26.72
CA SER A 54 -0.34 -6.01 26.05
C SER A 54 -1.84 -5.98 26.31
N LEU A 55 -2.60 -5.87 25.23
CA LEU A 55 -4.05 -5.94 25.22
C LEU A 55 -4.74 -4.88 26.11
N LEU A 56 -4.70 -3.64 25.67
CA LEU A 56 -5.60 -2.60 26.16
C LEU A 56 -6.92 -2.68 25.37
N LYS A 57 -8.01 -3.06 26.02
CA LYS A 57 -9.35 -3.00 25.43
C LYS A 57 -10.01 -1.67 25.79
N LYS A 58 -10.41 -0.92 24.77
CA LYS A 58 -11.23 0.28 24.93
C LYS A 58 -12.41 0.17 23.98
N GLU A 59 -13.64 0.04 24.52
CA GLU A 59 -14.85 -0.07 23.72
C GLU A 59 -14.71 -1.15 22.61
N ASN A 60 -14.50 -0.70 21.37
CA ASN A 60 -14.46 -1.54 20.17
C ASN A 60 -13.04 -1.78 19.63
N VAL A 61 -11.99 -1.40 20.37
CA VAL A 61 -10.59 -1.52 19.93
C VAL A 61 -9.75 -2.21 20.98
N GLN A 62 -8.88 -3.11 20.54
CA GLN A 62 -7.83 -3.71 21.35
C GLN A 62 -6.50 -3.15 20.88
N TYR A 63 -5.65 -2.70 21.77
CA TYR A 63 -4.32 -2.19 21.46
C TYR A 63 -3.25 -2.99 22.21
N SER A 64 -2.17 -3.28 21.50
CA SER A 64 -0.93 -3.85 22.03
C SER A 64 0.25 -3.10 21.43
N GLY A 65 1.11 -2.48 22.23
CA GLY A 65 2.20 -1.70 21.71
C GLY A 65 2.85 -0.76 22.72
N MET A 66 3.62 0.18 22.17
CA MET A 66 4.36 1.17 22.94
C MET A 66 3.47 2.35 23.34
N LEU A 67 3.74 2.91 24.51
CA LEU A 67 3.08 4.10 25.03
C LEU A 67 4.14 5.11 25.48
N ASN A 68 3.86 6.42 25.33
CA ASN A 68 4.64 7.47 25.95
C ASN A 68 4.24 7.70 27.41
N ASP A 69 4.88 8.67 28.08
CA ASP A 69 4.62 8.98 29.48
C ASP A 69 3.21 9.49 29.78
N SER A 70 2.55 10.03 28.79
CA SER A 70 1.15 10.44 28.88
C SER A 70 0.18 9.33 28.54
N PHE A 71 0.67 8.07 28.39
CA PHE A 71 -0.10 6.89 27.98
C PHE A 71 -0.76 7.01 26.60
N LEU A 72 -0.22 7.85 25.73
CA LEU A 72 -0.59 7.90 24.32
C LEU A 72 0.16 6.83 23.55
N LYS A 73 -0.46 6.27 22.51
CA LYS A 73 0.22 5.34 21.59
C LYS A 73 1.39 6.07 20.94
N GLU A 74 2.56 5.45 21.04
CA GLU A 74 3.82 6.00 20.52
C GLU A 74 4.67 4.85 19.98
N GLY A 75 5.40 5.05 18.85
CA GLY A 75 6.19 3.99 18.23
C GLY A 75 5.32 2.85 17.70
N TYR A 76 5.80 1.60 17.74
CA TYR A 76 5.09 0.47 17.15
C TYR A 76 3.92 -0.02 18.00
N GLY A 77 2.79 -0.32 17.33
CA GLY A 77 1.60 -0.88 17.95
C GLY A 77 0.73 -1.67 16.97
N LEU A 78 -0.09 -2.55 17.55
CA LEU A 78 -1.14 -3.30 16.88
C LEU A 78 -2.50 -2.86 17.43
N GLU A 79 -3.38 -2.43 16.55
CA GLU A 79 -4.81 -2.26 16.86
C GLU A 79 -5.62 -3.36 16.20
N ILE A 80 -6.57 -3.90 16.95
CA ILE A 80 -7.58 -4.85 16.46
C ILE A 80 -8.94 -4.22 16.75
N TYR A 81 -9.69 -3.93 15.71
CA TYR A 81 -11.01 -3.33 15.78
C TYR A 81 -12.09 -4.40 16.01
N SER A 82 -13.27 -4.01 16.49
CA SER A 82 -14.37 -4.95 16.79
C SER A 82 -14.90 -5.69 15.56
N ASN A 83 -14.77 -5.10 14.38
CA ASN A 83 -15.10 -5.74 13.10
C ASN A 83 -14.01 -6.71 12.60
N GLY A 84 -12.90 -6.83 13.33
CA GLY A 84 -11.77 -7.68 12.99
C GLY A 84 -10.70 -7.03 12.12
N ASP A 85 -10.87 -5.77 11.72
CA ASP A 85 -9.82 -5.00 11.05
C ASP A 85 -8.59 -4.90 11.94
N LYS A 86 -7.41 -4.81 11.34
CA LYS A 86 -6.16 -4.66 12.05
C LYS A 86 -5.32 -3.53 11.47
N TYR A 87 -4.68 -2.77 12.35
CA TYR A 87 -3.60 -1.88 11.97
C TYR A 87 -2.34 -2.27 12.74
N PHE A 88 -1.25 -2.44 12.03
CA PHE A 88 0.07 -2.66 12.59
C PHE A 88 1.05 -1.65 12.01
N GLY A 89 1.63 -0.82 12.86
CA GLY A 89 2.54 0.24 12.41
C GLY A 89 2.93 1.21 13.48
N GLN A 90 3.48 2.33 13.05
CA GLN A 90 3.97 3.38 13.93
C GLN A 90 2.84 4.34 14.33
N TYR A 91 2.96 4.85 15.54
CA TYR A 91 2.09 5.85 16.14
C TYR A 91 2.90 7.03 16.64
N TYR A 92 2.29 8.19 16.57
CA TYR A 92 2.73 9.39 17.24
C TYR A 92 1.54 10.06 17.94
N SER A 93 1.59 10.18 19.26
CA SER A 93 0.53 10.80 20.07
C SER A 93 -0.88 10.28 19.73
N ASP A 94 -1.09 8.96 19.81
CA ASP A 94 -2.34 8.21 19.49
C ASP A 94 -2.72 8.15 18.02
N LEU A 95 -2.03 8.85 17.12
CA LEU A 95 -2.34 8.87 15.70
C LEU A 95 -1.42 7.92 14.94
N ARG A 96 -1.97 7.18 13.96
CA ARG A 96 -1.18 6.41 13.00
C ARG A 96 -0.30 7.39 12.23
N ASN A 97 1.01 7.11 12.23
CA ASN A 97 2.01 7.97 11.61
C ASN A 97 3.16 7.13 11.08
N ASP A 98 3.91 7.64 10.10
CA ASP A 98 4.99 6.92 9.43
C ASP A 98 4.55 5.56 8.84
N ASN A 99 5.33 4.50 9.02
CA ASN A 99 5.10 3.24 8.34
C ASN A 99 4.05 2.38 9.02
N GLY A 100 3.10 1.86 8.25
CA GLY A 100 2.09 0.96 8.79
C GLY A 100 1.34 0.15 7.74
N ILE A 101 0.70 -0.89 8.22
CA ILE A 101 -0.14 -1.81 7.45
C ILE A 101 -1.53 -1.78 8.05
N TYR A 102 -2.52 -1.46 7.24
CA TYR A 102 -3.93 -1.66 7.55
C TYR A 102 -4.45 -2.86 6.76
N TYR A 103 -5.21 -3.70 7.41
CA TYR A 103 -5.82 -4.88 6.82
C TYR A 103 -7.26 -4.99 7.29
N SER A 104 -8.20 -5.01 6.34
CA SER A 104 -9.61 -5.21 6.67
C SER A 104 -9.88 -6.69 6.98
N ALA A 105 -10.77 -6.93 7.92
CA ALA A 105 -11.29 -8.27 8.14
C ALA A 105 -11.91 -8.80 6.85
N PRO A 106 -11.77 -10.10 6.56
CA PRO A 106 -12.42 -10.72 5.41
C PRO A 106 -13.94 -10.58 5.51
N GLU A 107 -14.54 -9.95 4.54
CA GLU A 107 -16.00 -9.78 4.43
C GLU A 107 -16.54 -10.68 3.33
N LYS A 108 -17.53 -11.51 3.68
CA LYS A 108 -18.19 -12.37 2.69
C LYS A 108 -19.11 -11.56 1.80
N ASN A 109 -18.94 -11.67 0.50
CA ASN A 109 -19.87 -11.10 -0.46
C ASN A 109 -21.12 -11.98 -0.54
N GLU A 110 -22.28 -11.44 -0.19
CA GLU A 110 -23.55 -12.16 -0.16
C GLU A 110 -24.00 -12.65 -1.55
N ASP A 111 -23.57 -11.97 -2.61
CA ASP A 111 -24.03 -12.25 -3.97
C ASP A 111 -23.31 -13.45 -4.64
N ASN A 112 -22.07 -13.74 -4.27
CA ASN A 112 -21.23 -14.69 -5.02
C ASN A 112 -20.29 -15.56 -4.18
N ASP A 113 -20.48 -15.63 -2.87
CA ASP A 113 -19.62 -16.36 -1.92
C ASP A 113 -18.12 -15.97 -1.95
N ASN A 114 -17.76 -14.89 -2.61
CA ASN A 114 -16.40 -14.40 -2.60
C ASN A 114 -16.08 -13.65 -1.28
N ILE A 115 -14.80 -13.65 -0.94
CA ILE A 115 -14.29 -12.92 0.22
C ILE A 115 -13.64 -11.63 -0.27
N LYS A 116 -14.14 -10.50 0.23
CA LYS A 116 -13.54 -9.18 0.01
C LYS A 116 -12.57 -8.84 1.12
N THR A 117 -11.42 -8.32 0.77
CA THR A 117 -10.41 -7.83 1.70
C THR A 117 -9.73 -6.60 1.13
N GLU A 118 -9.35 -5.69 2.03
CA GLU A 118 -8.55 -4.51 1.70
C GLU A 118 -7.26 -4.52 2.49
N CYS A 119 -6.19 -4.04 1.88
CA CYS A 119 -4.91 -3.89 2.54
C CYS A 119 -4.22 -2.63 2.06
N TYR A 120 -3.81 -1.78 2.99
CA TYR A 120 -2.92 -0.68 2.72
C TYR A 120 -1.58 -0.91 3.43
N MET A 121 -0.50 -0.71 2.70
CA MET A 121 0.87 -0.79 3.19
C MET A 121 1.59 0.47 2.73
N GLY A 122 2.00 1.31 3.66
CA GLY A 122 2.64 2.56 3.28
C GLY A 122 2.82 3.52 4.44
N GLN A 123 2.99 4.77 4.07
CA GLN A 123 3.19 5.85 5.02
C GLN A 123 1.85 6.45 5.44
N TRP A 124 1.81 6.88 6.70
CA TRP A 124 0.67 7.49 7.36
C TRP A 124 1.07 8.83 7.94
N LYS A 125 0.12 9.73 8.01
CA LYS A 125 0.24 11.01 8.68
C LYS A 125 -1.10 11.37 9.33
N ASN A 126 -1.11 11.51 10.65
CA ASN A 126 -2.31 11.87 11.40
C ASN A 126 -3.53 10.99 11.06
N ASN A 127 -3.36 9.66 11.02
CA ASN A 127 -4.36 8.65 10.66
C ASN A 127 -4.74 8.58 9.17
N LEU A 128 -4.18 9.41 8.30
CA LEU A 128 -4.44 9.43 6.85
C LEU A 128 -3.29 8.77 6.10
N LYS A 129 -3.61 8.10 4.99
CA LYS A 129 -2.61 7.61 4.03
C LYS A 129 -1.90 8.82 3.41
N ASP A 130 -0.56 8.82 3.43
CA ASP A 130 0.26 9.95 3.00
C ASP A 130 1.53 9.43 2.33
N LYS A 131 2.13 10.24 1.44
CA LYS A 131 3.33 9.87 0.68
C LYS A 131 3.15 8.54 -0.06
N TYR A 132 4.10 7.60 0.07
CA TYR A 132 4.12 6.38 -0.74
C TYR A 132 3.42 5.21 -0.06
N GLY A 133 2.66 4.45 -0.88
CA GLY A 133 2.00 3.26 -0.40
C GLY A 133 1.46 2.37 -1.52
N ILE A 134 1.04 1.18 -1.09
CA ILE A 134 0.34 0.20 -1.91
C ILE A 134 -1.02 -0.02 -1.27
N TYR A 135 -2.09 0.18 -2.02
CA TYR A 135 -3.44 -0.12 -1.59
C TYR A 135 -4.05 -1.17 -2.52
N ILE A 136 -4.56 -2.23 -1.94
CA ILE A 136 -5.07 -3.40 -2.66
C ILE A 136 -6.50 -3.67 -2.20
N TRP A 137 -7.40 -3.84 -3.15
CA TRP A 137 -8.75 -4.39 -2.95
C TRP A 137 -8.79 -5.73 -3.65
N MET A 138 -9.16 -6.77 -2.93
CA MET A 138 -9.16 -8.12 -3.45
C MET A 138 -10.50 -8.78 -3.23
N GLU A 139 -10.95 -9.51 -4.24
CA GLU A 139 -12.10 -10.39 -4.17
C GLU A 139 -11.66 -11.80 -4.57
N GLU A 140 -11.70 -12.73 -3.63
CA GLU A 140 -11.24 -14.10 -3.80
C GLU A 140 -12.40 -15.10 -3.64
N PRO A 141 -12.48 -16.15 -4.47
CA PRO A 141 -13.37 -17.28 -4.21
C PRO A 141 -13.07 -17.93 -2.85
N GLN A 142 -14.08 -18.20 -2.04
CA GLN A 142 -13.94 -18.75 -0.70
C GLN A 142 -13.14 -20.06 -0.65
N TYR A 143 -13.25 -20.89 -1.69
CA TYR A 143 -12.69 -22.26 -1.71
C TYR A 143 -11.53 -22.45 -2.70
N ASN A 144 -11.13 -21.43 -3.43
CA ASN A 144 -10.07 -21.55 -4.43
C ASN A 144 -9.10 -20.39 -4.33
N ASN A 145 -8.00 -20.63 -3.64
CA ASN A 145 -6.96 -19.62 -3.34
C ASN A 145 -5.93 -19.45 -4.48
N GLU A 146 -6.26 -19.81 -5.72
CA GLU A 146 -5.36 -19.57 -6.83
C GLU A 146 -5.46 -18.10 -7.29
N TYR A 147 -4.33 -17.42 -7.37
CA TYR A 147 -4.18 -16.06 -7.87
C TYR A 147 -4.90 -15.80 -9.22
N LYS A 148 -4.95 -16.83 -10.09
CA LYS A 148 -5.59 -16.73 -11.41
C LYS A 148 -7.10 -16.43 -11.31
N ASN A 149 -7.74 -16.88 -10.23
CA ASN A 149 -9.18 -16.76 -10.02
C ASN A 149 -9.57 -15.54 -9.16
N SER A 150 -8.59 -14.79 -8.67
CA SER A 150 -8.84 -13.60 -7.86
C SER A 150 -9.04 -12.39 -8.76
N ASN A 151 -10.05 -11.59 -8.45
CA ASN A 151 -10.19 -10.24 -8.99
C ASN A 151 -9.57 -9.26 -8.00
N PHE A 152 -8.84 -8.28 -8.49
CA PHE A 152 -8.33 -7.24 -7.61
C PHE A 152 -8.02 -5.94 -8.35
N ASP A 153 -8.12 -4.86 -7.61
CA ASP A 153 -7.59 -3.57 -7.93
C ASP A 153 -6.42 -3.26 -7.00
N ALA A 154 -5.40 -2.59 -7.51
CA ALA A 154 -4.30 -2.11 -6.69
C ALA A 154 -3.86 -0.73 -7.18
N TYR A 155 -3.57 0.14 -6.22
CA TYR A 155 -2.88 1.38 -6.47
C TYR A 155 -1.50 1.34 -5.80
N ILE A 156 -0.48 1.69 -6.56
CA ILE A 156 0.91 1.81 -6.10
C ILE A 156 1.37 3.21 -6.45
N GLY A 157 1.63 4.05 -5.46
CA GLY A 157 1.98 5.41 -5.75
C GLY A 157 1.95 6.36 -4.57
N GLU A 158 1.91 7.63 -4.89
CA GLU A 158 1.86 8.72 -3.93
C GLU A 158 0.44 9.01 -3.46
N PHE A 159 0.32 9.25 -2.15
CA PHE A 159 -0.89 9.69 -1.47
C PHE A 159 -0.68 11.06 -0.85
N GLU A 160 -1.72 11.86 -0.84
CA GLU A 160 -1.83 13.08 -0.03
C GLU A 160 -3.22 13.11 0.60
N ASP A 161 -3.27 13.06 1.93
CA ASP A 161 -4.53 13.06 2.70
C ASP A 161 -5.57 12.06 2.12
N GLU A 162 -5.22 10.77 2.03
CA GLU A 162 -6.02 9.66 1.50
C GLU A 162 -6.22 9.65 -0.03
N LYS A 163 -5.80 10.70 -0.76
CA LYS A 163 -6.02 10.81 -2.20
C LYS A 163 -4.85 10.28 -3.00
N TYR A 164 -5.14 9.69 -4.14
CA TYR A 164 -4.13 9.33 -5.15
C TYR A 164 -3.61 10.60 -5.81
N ILE A 165 -2.29 10.70 -5.94
CA ILE A 165 -1.61 11.83 -6.59
C ILE A 165 -1.00 11.38 -7.91
N ARG A 166 -0.07 10.43 -7.85
CA ARG A 166 0.62 9.88 -8.99
C ARG A 166 1.04 8.45 -8.72
N GLY A 167 0.88 7.57 -9.70
CA GLY A 167 1.26 6.17 -9.56
C GLY A 167 0.66 5.26 -10.60
N SER A 168 0.74 3.97 -10.32
CA SER A 168 0.17 2.92 -11.15
C SER A 168 -1.12 2.38 -10.54
N TYR A 169 -2.19 2.37 -11.31
CA TYR A 169 -3.45 1.73 -10.96
C TYR A 169 -3.62 0.48 -11.81
N LEU A 170 -3.72 -0.65 -11.13
CA LEU A 170 -3.81 -1.96 -11.71
C LEU A 170 -5.19 -2.52 -11.46
N THR A 171 -5.83 -3.05 -12.51
CA THR A 171 -7.10 -3.76 -12.41
C THR A 171 -6.94 -5.15 -13.00
N LYS A 172 -7.34 -6.18 -12.27
CA LYS A 172 -7.42 -7.55 -12.76
C LYS A 172 -8.83 -8.07 -12.56
N LEU A 173 -9.46 -8.44 -13.66
CA LEU A 173 -10.78 -9.05 -13.68
C LEU A 173 -10.70 -10.36 -14.49
N ASN A 174 -10.92 -11.49 -13.83
CA ASN A 174 -10.73 -12.82 -14.41
C ASN A 174 -9.28 -12.98 -14.91
N ASN A 175 -9.12 -13.24 -16.22
CA ASN A 175 -7.81 -13.40 -16.87
C ASN A 175 -7.33 -12.13 -17.58
N GLU A 176 -8.13 -11.07 -17.59
CA GLU A 176 -7.77 -9.79 -18.19
C GLU A 176 -7.23 -8.83 -17.14
N PHE A 177 -6.26 -8.00 -17.53
CA PHE A 177 -5.76 -6.96 -16.67
C PHE A 177 -5.45 -5.69 -17.44
N SER A 178 -5.50 -4.57 -16.74
CA SER A 178 -5.07 -3.28 -17.25
C SER A 178 -4.21 -2.55 -16.25
N ILE A 179 -3.33 -1.69 -16.76
CA ILE A 179 -2.45 -0.86 -15.96
C ILE A 179 -2.54 0.56 -16.50
N TYR A 180 -2.88 1.48 -15.63
CA TYR A 180 -2.72 2.92 -15.83
C TYR A 180 -1.49 3.38 -15.06
N HIS A 181 -0.69 4.26 -15.65
CA HIS A 181 0.37 4.97 -14.94
C HIS A 181 0.31 6.46 -15.28
N GLY A 182 0.24 7.30 -14.24
CA GLY A 182 0.12 8.75 -14.39
C GLY A 182 -0.46 9.41 -13.14
N ASN A 183 -0.84 10.69 -13.30
CA ASN A 183 -1.41 11.51 -12.25
C ASN A 183 -2.91 11.27 -12.08
N PHE A 184 -3.41 11.66 -10.91
CA PHE A 184 -4.83 11.67 -10.56
C PHE A 184 -5.25 13.09 -10.18
N ASN A 185 -6.47 13.48 -10.53
CA ASN A 185 -7.01 14.75 -10.11
C ASN A 185 -7.57 14.68 -8.67
N ARG A 186 -7.97 15.83 -8.12
CA ARG A 186 -8.52 15.93 -6.77
C ARG A 186 -9.77 15.08 -6.49
N GLN A 187 -10.45 14.61 -7.54
CA GLN A 187 -11.62 13.73 -7.46
C GLN A 187 -11.24 12.24 -7.53
N GLY A 188 -9.94 11.91 -7.60
CA GLY A 188 -9.43 10.55 -7.71
C GLY A 188 -9.53 9.95 -9.11
N LYS A 189 -9.81 10.76 -10.13
CA LYS A 189 -9.89 10.32 -11.53
C LYS A 189 -8.53 10.42 -12.20
N LYS A 190 -8.21 9.47 -13.07
CA LYS A 190 -7.02 9.46 -13.93
C LYS A 190 -6.99 10.73 -14.76
N SER A 191 -5.93 11.52 -14.67
CA SER A 191 -5.83 12.80 -15.36
C SER A 191 -4.38 13.22 -15.47
N ASP A 192 -3.78 13.01 -16.65
CA ASP A 192 -2.39 13.27 -16.95
C ASP A 192 -2.24 13.55 -18.45
N ASP A 193 -1.35 14.46 -18.81
CA ASP A 193 -1.06 14.80 -20.20
C ASP A 193 -0.08 13.79 -20.85
N ASN A 194 0.63 12.97 -20.04
CA ASN A 194 1.59 11.96 -20.46
C ASN A 194 1.34 10.60 -19.79
N ALA A 195 0.09 10.19 -19.72
CA ALA A 195 -0.30 8.93 -19.13
C ALA A 195 0.08 7.73 -20.00
N TYR A 196 0.36 6.61 -19.35
CA TYR A 196 0.42 5.31 -19.99
C TYR A 196 -0.79 4.47 -19.59
N PHE A 197 -1.31 3.73 -20.56
CA PHE A 197 -2.35 2.75 -20.33
C PHE A 197 -2.10 1.49 -21.13
N TYR A 198 -2.12 0.35 -20.47
CA TYR A 198 -2.01 -0.98 -21.05
C TYR A 198 -3.25 -1.81 -20.76
N SER A 199 -3.67 -2.60 -21.75
CA SER A 199 -4.70 -3.63 -21.58
C SER A 199 -4.24 -4.96 -22.18
N SER A 200 -4.26 -6.01 -21.36
CA SER A 200 -3.93 -7.36 -21.82
C SER A 200 -4.92 -7.90 -22.86
N LYS A 201 -6.15 -7.38 -22.85
CA LYS A 201 -7.20 -7.77 -23.80
C LYS A 201 -6.86 -7.37 -25.23
N THR A 202 -6.32 -6.17 -25.42
CA THR A 202 -5.97 -5.64 -26.74
C THR A 202 -4.49 -5.77 -27.03
N ASN A 203 -3.68 -6.03 -26.02
CA ASN A 203 -2.22 -6.09 -26.07
C ASN A 203 -1.58 -4.81 -26.63
N ASN A 204 -2.25 -3.66 -26.44
CA ASN A 204 -1.80 -2.36 -26.92
C ASN A 204 -1.40 -1.47 -25.76
N ILE A 205 -0.51 -0.52 -26.03
CA ILE A 205 -0.16 0.53 -25.08
C ILE A 205 -0.55 1.87 -25.65
N PHE A 206 -1.32 2.63 -24.88
CA PHE A 206 -1.60 4.03 -25.11
C PHE A 206 -0.61 4.88 -24.32
N HIS A 207 -0.08 5.94 -24.94
CA HIS A 207 0.71 6.99 -24.30
C HIS A 207 0.19 8.36 -24.75
N GLY A 208 -0.30 9.17 -23.81
CA GLY A 208 -0.86 10.47 -24.14
C GLY A 208 -1.76 11.04 -23.05
N GLU A 209 -2.61 11.96 -23.46
CA GLU A 209 -3.50 12.71 -22.58
C GLU A 209 -4.72 11.90 -22.17
N ILE A 210 -4.91 11.77 -20.84
CA ILE A 210 -6.12 11.24 -20.22
C ILE A 210 -6.69 12.32 -19.30
N LYS A 211 -7.97 12.60 -19.41
CA LYS A 211 -8.71 13.54 -18.54
C LYS A 211 -9.96 12.90 -17.96
N ASN A 212 -10.07 12.92 -16.63
CA ASN A 212 -11.24 12.39 -15.91
C ASN A 212 -11.62 10.95 -16.32
N ASP A 213 -10.62 10.06 -16.41
CA ASP A 213 -10.72 8.66 -16.85
C ASP A 213 -10.95 8.45 -18.35
N ILE A 214 -10.98 9.51 -19.17
CA ILE A 214 -11.24 9.45 -20.61
C ILE A 214 -9.93 9.76 -21.38
N MET A 215 -9.56 8.91 -22.32
CA MET A 215 -8.50 9.22 -23.27
C MET A 215 -8.94 10.40 -24.15
N VAL A 216 -8.03 11.35 -24.34
CA VAL A 216 -8.27 12.56 -25.14
C VAL A 216 -7.52 12.50 -26.46
N SER A 217 -6.20 12.33 -26.39
CA SER A 217 -5.34 12.20 -27.55
C SER A 217 -4.02 11.53 -27.17
N GLY A 218 -3.41 10.80 -28.08
CA GLY A 218 -2.12 10.16 -27.83
C GLY A 218 -1.76 9.09 -28.84
N TYR A 219 -0.64 8.46 -28.58
CA TYR A 219 -0.08 7.40 -29.41
C TYR A 219 -0.56 6.03 -28.95
N LEU A 220 -0.91 5.18 -29.89
CA LEU A 220 -1.29 3.80 -29.65
C LEU A 220 -0.28 2.87 -30.33
N GLY A 221 0.53 2.18 -29.53
CA GLY A 221 1.51 1.21 -29.98
C GLY A 221 0.95 -0.20 -30.02
N PHE A 222 1.15 -0.88 -31.15
CA PHE A 222 0.73 -2.26 -31.38
C PHE A 222 1.94 -3.18 -31.39
N PHE A 223 1.78 -4.38 -30.82
CA PHE A 223 2.81 -5.38 -30.71
C PHE A 223 2.37 -6.68 -31.37
N GLU A 224 3.31 -7.38 -32.02
CA GLU A 224 3.10 -8.77 -32.41
C GLU A 224 3.22 -9.71 -31.21
N GLU A 225 2.61 -10.90 -31.32
CA GLU A 225 2.79 -11.96 -30.33
C GLU A 225 4.28 -12.28 -30.16
N ASN A 226 4.74 -12.36 -28.91
CA ASN A 226 6.11 -12.67 -28.52
C ASN A 226 7.21 -11.68 -29.00
N LYS A 227 6.84 -10.47 -29.41
CA LYS A 227 7.78 -9.39 -29.71
C LYS A 227 7.54 -8.20 -28.79
N ASP A 228 8.62 -7.57 -28.36
CA ASP A 228 8.57 -6.39 -27.48
C ASP A 228 8.72 -5.07 -28.28
N GLU A 229 8.83 -5.17 -29.61
CA GLU A 229 8.96 -4.02 -30.49
C GLU A 229 7.59 -3.53 -30.99
N VAL A 230 7.43 -2.21 -31.08
CA VAL A 230 6.23 -1.58 -31.66
C VAL A 230 6.24 -1.78 -33.15
N VAL A 231 5.37 -2.61 -33.66
CA VAL A 231 5.23 -2.89 -35.10
C VAL A 231 4.37 -1.85 -35.85
N LYS A 232 3.47 -1.18 -35.11
CA LYS A 232 2.62 -0.12 -35.65
C LYS A 232 2.37 0.94 -34.60
N LEU A 233 2.55 2.22 -34.96
CA LEU A 233 2.22 3.37 -34.14
C LEU A 233 1.10 4.17 -34.82
N LEU A 234 0.08 4.52 -34.06
CA LEU A 234 -1.01 5.39 -34.50
C LEU A 234 -1.13 6.56 -33.54
N PHE A 235 -1.43 7.74 -34.05
CA PHE A 235 -1.91 8.83 -33.21
C PHE A 235 -3.44 8.86 -33.26
N CYS A 236 -4.09 8.83 -32.11
CA CYS A 236 -5.54 8.77 -31.98
C CYS A 236 -6.05 9.97 -31.19
N THR A 237 -7.22 10.47 -31.60
CA THR A 237 -8.03 11.38 -30.79
C THR A 237 -9.35 10.72 -30.44
N PHE A 238 -9.93 11.09 -29.31
CA PHE A 238 -11.10 10.41 -28.75
C PHE A 238 -12.23 11.38 -28.46
N ASN A 239 -13.46 10.90 -28.60
CA ASN A 239 -14.66 11.58 -28.17
C ASN A 239 -14.79 11.56 -26.64
N LYS A 240 -15.68 12.38 -26.10
CA LYS A 240 -15.99 12.42 -24.65
C LYS A 240 -16.56 11.11 -24.08
N ASP A 241 -17.04 10.22 -24.91
CA ASP A 241 -17.52 8.88 -24.55
C ASP A 241 -16.41 7.81 -24.63
N GLY A 242 -15.17 8.21 -24.99
CA GLY A 242 -14.03 7.31 -25.14
C GLY A 242 -13.98 6.57 -26.48
N THR A 243 -14.88 6.84 -27.42
CA THR A 243 -14.80 6.30 -28.78
C THR A 243 -13.75 7.04 -29.57
N VAL A 244 -13.07 6.34 -30.49
CA VAL A 244 -12.08 6.95 -31.40
C VAL A 244 -12.77 7.95 -32.31
N TYR A 245 -12.25 9.18 -32.33
CA TYR A 245 -12.73 10.25 -33.21
C TYR A 245 -11.94 10.29 -34.51
N ASP A 246 -10.61 10.28 -34.44
CA ASP A 246 -9.72 10.34 -35.60
C ASP A 246 -8.48 9.47 -35.35
N VAL A 247 -7.88 8.99 -36.46
CA VAL A 247 -6.68 8.14 -36.45
C VAL A 247 -5.73 8.62 -37.54
N ILE A 248 -4.50 8.94 -37.13
CA ILE A 248 -3.41 9.31 -38.06
C ILE A 248 -2.38 8.18 -38.06
N GLU A 249 -2.10 7.61 -39.20
CA GLU A 249 -1.05 6.59 -39.34
C GLU A 249 0.36 7.21 -39.27
N GLU A 250 1.32 6.39 -38.83
CA GLU A 250 2.72 6.79 -38.66
C GLU A 250 3.30 7.55 -39.85
N LYS A 251 3.02 7.09 -41.07
CA LYS A 251 3.49 7.71 -42.32
C LYS A 251 2.94 9.13 -42.60
N ASP A 252 1.80 9.47 -41.97
CA ASP A 252 1.11 10.75 -42.11
C ASP A 252 1.34 11.69 -40.91
N LEU A 253 2.11 11.22 -39.89
CA LEU A 253 2.49 12.03 -38.75
C LEU A 253 3.48 13.14 -39.20
N LYS A 254 3.20 14.37 -38.80
CA LYS A 254 4.10 15.51 -39.02
C LYS A 254 5.20 15.58 -37.95
N MET A 255 5.93 14.50 -37.81
CA MET A 255 7.04 14.35 -36.86
C MET A 255 8.30 13.93 -37.61
N SER A 256 9.47 14.18 -37.00
CA SER A 256 10.71 13.62 -37.49
C SER A 256 10.77 12.09 -37.26
N GLU A 257 11.59 11.40 -38.05
CA GLU A 257 11.81 9.96 -37.85
C GLU A 257 12.39 9.68 -36.44
N ASP A 258 13.23 10.57 -35.92
CA ASP A 258 13.83 10.46 -34.60
C ASP A 258 12.76 10.60 -33.49
N ASP A 259 11.81 11.53 -33.62
CA ASP A 259 10.72 11.70 -32.64
C ASP A 259 9.78 10.49 -32.65
N ILE A 260 9.48 9.93 -33.82
CA ILE A 260 8.66 8.71 -33.95
C ILE A 260 9.38 7.52 -33.28
N LEU A 261 10.69 7.40 -33.51
CA LEU A 261 11.51 6.34 -32.91
C LEU A 261 11.59 6.50 -31.38
N ASP A 262 11.73 7.72 -30.88
CA ASP A 262 11.72 8.02 -29.44
C ASP A 262 10.40 7.63 -28.80
N GLU A 263 9.27 7.96 -29.45
CA GLU A 263 7.95 7.60 -28.96
C GLU A 263 7.73 6.07 -28.92
N LYS A 264 8.17 5.36 -29.96
CA LYS A 264 8.15 3.88 -29.97
C LYS A 264 8.96 3.31 -28.80
N LYS A 265 10.17 3.83 -28.57
CA LYS A 265 11.02 3.38 -27.44
C LYS A 265 10.37 3.61 -26.08
N LYS A 266 9.70 4.74 -25.87
CA LYS A 266 8.96 4.99 -24.61
C LYS A 266 7.90 3.92 -24.37
N ILE A 267 7.12 3.62 -25.40
CA ILE A 267 6.05 2.61 -25.33
C ILE A 267 6.63 1.19 -25.11
N GLU A 268 7.72 0.84 -25.81
CA GLU A 268 8.43 -0.43 -25.66
C GLU A 268 9.02 -0.60 -24.24
N ASN A 269 9.63 0.46 -23.72
CA ASN A 269 10.15 0.44 -22.36
C ASN A 269 9.04 0.22 -21.32
N PHE A 270 7.89 0.88 -21.49
CA PHE A 270 6.75 0.66 -20.59
C PHE A 270 6.26 -0.79 -20.66
N ARG A 271 6.13 -1.36 -21.88
CA ARG A 271 5.77 -2.76 -22.07
C ARG A 271 6.74 -3.70 -21.38
N LYS A 272 8.03 -3.49 -21.59
CA LYS A 272 9.09 -4.31 -20.98
C LYS A 272 8.97 -4.33 -19.47
N ILE A 273 8.76 -3.19 -18.84
CA ILE A 273 8.57 -3.09 -17.39
C ILE A 273 7.33 -3.86 -16.95
N ILE A 274 6.22 -3.74 -17.67
CA ILE A 274 4.97 -4.46 -17.34
C ILE A 274 5.18 -5.97 -17.40
N LEU A 275 5.88 -6.47 -18.43
CA LEU A 275 6.04 -7.91 -18.68
C LEU A 275 7.14 -8.53 -17.81
N GLU A 276 8.29 -7.86 -17.65
CA GLU A 276 9.39 -8.33 -16.80
C GLU A 276 9.02 -8.35 -15.32
N PHE A 277 8.12 -7.47 -14.94
CA PHE A 277 7.68 -7.35 -13.57
C PHE A 277 6.31 -8.01 -13.43
N ASP A 278 6.25 -9.29 -13.08
CA ASP A 278 4.99 -9.92 -12.68
C ASP A 278 4.36 -9.18 -11.49
N TYR A 279 3.84 -7.97 -11.76
CA TYR A 279 3.24 -7.08 -10.76
C TYR A 279 2.16 -7.80 -9.98
N PHE A 280 1.28 -8.46 -10.70
CA PHE A 280 0.12 -9.09 -10.10
C PHE A 280 0.52 -10.25 -9.20
N GLY A 281 1.36 -11.16 -9.67
CA GLY A 281 1.84 -12.28 -8.86
C GLY A 281 2.67 -11.83 -7.67
N LYS A 282 3.50 -10.81 -7.84
CA LYS A 282 4.32 -10.27 -6.74
C LYS A 282 3.47 -9.53 -5.70
N ILE A 283 2.52 -8.68 -6.12
CA ILE A 283 1.59 -7.99 -5.21
C ILE A 283 0.76 -9.01 -4.46
N TYR A 284 0.16 -9.96 -5.16
CA TYR A 284 -0.62 -11.02 -4.56
C TYR A 284 0.17 -11.87 -3.57
N SER A 285 1.37 -12.30 -3.94
CA SER A 285 2.25 -13.08 -3.07
C SER A 285 2.66 -12.29 -1.81
N LYS A 286 2.93 -11.00 -1.95
CA LYS A 286 3.22 -10.13 -0.79
C LYS A 286 2.00 -9.95 0.11
N PHE A 287 0.84 -9.67 -0.49
CA PHE A 287 -0.42 -9.58 0.24
C PHE A 287 -0.71 -10.85 1.05
N LYS A 288 -0.62 -12.04 0.44
CA LYS A 288 -0.83 -13.31 1.15
C LYS A 288 0.15 -13.49 2.30
N LYS A 289 1.44 -13.18 2.12
CA LYS A 289 2.45 -13.28 3.19
C LYS A 289 2.13 -12.36 4.36
N ILE A 290 1.64 -11.16 4.08
CA ILE A 290 1.25 -10.19 5.10
C ILE A 290 -0.02 -10.66 5.80
N LYS A 291 -1.03 -11.08 5.04
CA LYS A 291 -2.27 -11.65 5.57
C LYS A 291 -1.96 -12.73 6.61
N TYR A 292 -1.20 -13.77 6.25
CA TYR A 292 -0.85 -14.84 7.19
C TYR A 292 -0.14 -14.35 8.45
N LYS A 293 0.75 -13.36 8.32
CA LYS A 293 1.45 -12.81 9.48
C LYS A 293 0.56 -11.96 10.38
N ILE A 294 -0.38 -11.22 9.80
CA ILE A 294 -1.28 -10.32 10.55
C ILE A 294 -2.47 -11.09 11.15
N ASP A 295 -2.99 -12.09 10.45
CA ASP A 295 -4.11 -12.90 10.94
C ASP A 295 -3.77 -13.58 12.27
N ASP A 296 -2.51 -14.04 12.42
CA ASP A 296 -2.03 -14.71 13.63
C ASP A 296 -1.62 -13.73 14.76
N LEU A 297 -1.57 -12.42 14.47
CA LEU A 297 -1.18 -11.44 15.48
C LEU A 297 -2.36 -11.11 16.41
N GLU A 298 -2.27 -11.57 17.65
CA GLU A 298 -3.16 -11.17 18.74
C GLU A 298 -2.49 -10.17 19.69
N ASP A 299 -1.15 -10.20 19.75
CA ASP A 299 -0.33 -9.41 20.66
C ASP A 299 1.08 -9.26 20.06
N ILE A 300 1.61 -8.04 20.05
CA ILE A 300 2.95 -7.76 19.53
C ILE A 300 4.00 -7.53 20.60
N THR A 301 3.64 -7.68 21.89
CA THR A 301 4.57 -7.40 23.00
C THR A 301 5.84 -8.23 22.84
N TYR A 302 5.73 -9.49 22.43
CA TYR A 302 6.87 -10.37 22.18
C TYR A 302 7.77 -9.90 21.03
N LEU A 303 7.20 -9.17 20.05
CA LEU A 303 7.97 -8.57 18.95
C LEU A 303 8.77 -7.36 19.42
N LEU A 304 8.20 -6.60 20.35
CA LEU A 304 8.81 -5.39 20.90
C LEU A 304 9.90 -5.70 21.93
N GLU A 305 9.87 -6.89 22.55
CA GLU A 305 10.89 -7.38 23.48
C GLU A 305 12.20 -7.76 22.76
N ASN A 306 12.23 -7.82 21.43
CA ASN A 306 13.39 -8.24 20.66
C ASN A 306 13.73 -7.24 19.54
N GLU A 307 14.87 -6.55 19.67
CA GLU A 307 15.36 -5.59 18.65
C GLU A 307 15.51 -6.20 17.24
N GLU A 308 15.85 -7.49 17.13
CA GLU A 308 15.97 -8.15 15.82
C GLU A 308 14.60 -8.31 15.14
N ASN A 309 13.55 -8.53 15.93
CA ASN A 309 12.19 -8.60 15.41
C ASN A 309 11.71 -7.22 14.95
N ILE A 310 11.97 -6.15 15.72
CA ILE A 310 11.66 -4.77 15.35
C ILE A 310 12.40 -4.41 14.06
N LYS A 311 13.71 -4.68 13.97
CA LYS A 311 14.48 -4.49 12.73
C LYS A 311 13.95 -5.36 11.57
N GLY A 312 13.37 -6.51 11.87
CA GLY A 312 12.69 -7.37 10.89
C GLY A 312 11.44 -6.73 10.33
N ILE A 313 10.65 -6.08 11.19
CA ILE A 313 9.45 -5.31 10.82
C ILE A 313 9.85 -4.08 10.00
N ASP A 314 10.83 -3.29 10.50
CA ASP A 314 11.36 -2.15 9.77
C ASP A 314 11.86 -2.56 8.39
N LYS A 315 12.61 -3.65 8.27
CA LYS A 315 13.06 -4.17 6.97
C LYS A 315 11.89 -4.59 6.07
N ILE A 316 10.80 -5.09 6.63
CA ILE A 316 9.62 -5.42 5.83
C ILE A 316 8.96 -4.12 5.36
N LEU A 317 8.74 -3.16 6.26
CA LEU A 317 8.13 -1.87 5.96
C LEU A 317 9.06 -1.00 5.08
N ASP A 318 10.36 -0.95 5.37
CA ASP A 318 11.36 -0.26 4.54
C ASP A 318 11.54 -0.87 3.14
N LYS A 319 11.43 -2.19 3.01
CA LYS A 319 11.40 -2.82 1.68
C LYS A 319 10.18 -2.41 0.87
N PHE A 320 9.11 -1.99 1.52
CA PHE A 320 7.99 -1.35 0.84
C PHE A 320 8.29 0.11 0.48
N ASN A 321 9.12 0.82 1.26
CA ASN A 321 9.36 2.25 1.10
C ASN A 321 10.57 2.61 0.22
N LYS A 322 11.67 1.86 0.26
CA LYS A 322 12.97 2.31 -0.28
C LYS A 322 13.47 1.64 -1.57
N LYS A 323 12.94 0.49 -1.99
CA LYS A 323 13.41 -0.22 -3.21
C LYS A 323 12.25 -0.85 -3.98
N ASN A 324 11.15 -0.18 -4.02
CA ASN A 324 9.98 -0.72 -4.64
C ASN A 324 9.90 -0.45 -6.13
N ILE A 325 9.11 -1.28 -6.73
CA ILE A 325 8.51 -1.23 -8.05
C ILE A 325 8.31 0.21 -8.53
N PHE A 326 7.94 1.12 -7.61
CA PHE A 326 7.72 2.53 -7.87
C PHE A 326 9.02 3.26 -8.26
N TYR A 327 10.09 3.11 -7.48
CA TYR A 327 11.39 3.69 -7.81
C TYR A 327 11.95 3.13 -9.13
N SER A 328 11.81 1.84 -9.38
CA SER A 328 12.28 1.25 -10.64
C SER A 328 11.45 1.72 -11.85
N ILE A 329 10.18 2.02 -11.66
CA ILE A 329 9.35 2.63 -12.70
C ILE A 329 9.74 4.09 -12.88
N GLU A 330 9.87 4.86 -11.81
CA GLU A 330 10.23 6.27 -11.88
C GLU A 330 11.67 6.51 -12.34
N GLU A 331 12.67 5.80 -11.80
CA GLU A 331 14.06 5.88 -12.24
C GLU A 331 14.24 5.46 -13.70
N ASN A 332 13.62 4.34 -14.09
CA ASN A 332 13.79 3.83 -15.46
C ASN A 332 12.97 4.60 -16.50
N PHE A 333 11.87 5.26 -16.11
CA PHE A 333 11.00 5.99 -17.05
C PHE A 333 11.29 7.47 -17.12
N PHE A 334 11.58 8.10 -16.00
CA PHE A 334 11.60 9.56 -15.91
C PHE A 334 12.98 10.13 -15.66
N GLY A 335 14.02 9.28 -15.48
CA GLY A 335 15.40 9.73 -15.26
C GLY A 335 15.55 10.71 -14.09
N ARG A 336 14.66 10.64 -13.11
CA ARG A 336 14.70 11.50 -11.92
C ARG A 336 15.26 10.73 -10.75
N GLU A 337 16.45 11.11 -10.31
CA GLU A 337 16.90 10.86 -8.94
C GLU A 337 15.94 11.60 -8.00
N LEU A 338 15.24 10.84 -7.13
CA LEU A 338 14.44 11.39 -6.05
C LEU A 338 15.33 11.58 -4.80
#